data_b46bcb39e28b175ffbeb099f11f9bd13
#
_entry.id   b46bcb39e28b175ffbeb099f11f9bd13
#
_cell.length_a   1.000
_cell.length_b   1.000
_cell.length_c   1.000
_cell.angle_alpha   90.00
_cell.angle_beta   90.00
_cell.angle_gamma   90.00
#
_symmetry.space_group_name_H-M   'P 1'
#
loop_
_entity.id
_entity.type
_entity.pdbx_description
1 polymer ?
#
loop_
_entity_poly.entity_id
_entity_poly.type
_entity_poly.pdbx_seq_one_letter_code
_entity_poly.pdbx_strand_id
1 'polypeptide(L)'
;MSGFFSKFYLKSELSSGVISLYMNRVILQVANGMLGLFLPVFLYLVYDKNIYYVIYYFLIGYLAYFFTCPIGAKVMSRINLKRTLILSIPFLVLHYICFYYFESNILVFTIASLVFLTVYRMFYWVPYHTDFAEFTDRRNRGKQISFLAAIASLVSIAVPFAGGFILDQFNFQILFLVVIILITLSLIPFLLTRAVYEKYSFGYFETFKKLFHKKNRRMLLAYGADGAENSVGVVLWPIFVWQILDGKYLVIGIISSVVVLLTIIIQLGMGKYTDQMRKKKLMRTGSILYAVGWLIKTFVTTGFQIFIASTYHSFATIVMRTPFDALMYEKAADSGHYVDEYTVLREMAIGLGRVIILGFMLLVIAFGGMGLAFPLAALVSLFINVL
;
A
#
# COMPACT_ATOMS: atom_id res chain seq x y z
N MET A 1 32.26 0.05 -16.73
CA MET A 1 31.01 -0.21 -15.96
C MET A 1 29.89 -0.85 -16.79
N SER A 2 29.83 -0.69 -18.11
CA SER A 2 28.78 -1.31 -18.97
C SER A 2 28.83 -2.84 -19.10
N GLY A 3 30.01 -3.48 -18.92
CA GLY A 3 30.16 -4.93 -19.09
C GLY A 3 29.72 -5.80 -17.90
N PHE A 4 29.64 -5.24 -16.69
CA PHE A 4 29.23 -5.99 -15.49
C PHE A 4 27.70 -6.14 -15.40
N PHE A 5 26.96 -5.12 -15.79
CA PHE A 5 25.50 -5.16 -15.82
C PHE A 5 24.93 -6.06 -16.92
N SER A 6 25.56 -6.09 -18.11
CA SER A 6 25.06 -6.91 -19.22
C SER A 6 25.30 -8.42 -19.04
N LYS A 7 26.37 -8.84 -18.36
CA LYS A 7 26.71 -10.27 -18.19
C LYS A 7 25.90 -10.98 -17.11
N PHE A 8 25.40 -10.26 -16.08
CA PHE A 8 24.76 -10.87 -14.93
C PHE A 8 23.22 -10.79 -14.94
N TYR A 9 22.63 -9.79 -15.61
CA TYR A 9 21.18 -9.51 -15.53
C TYR A 9 20.39 -9.76 -16.82
N LEU A 10 21.02 -9.75 -17.99
CA LEU A 10 20.33 -9.82 -19.30
C LEU A 10 20.24 -11.22 -19.91
N LYS A 11 20.78 -12.26 -19.27
CA LYS A 11 20.73 -13.65 -19.79
C LYS A 11 19.49 -14.45 -19.41
N SER A 12 18.62 -13.93 -18.53
CA SER A 12 17.29 -14.51 -18.29
C SER A 12 16.27 -13.72 -19.06
N GLU A 13 15.70 -14.26 -20.12
CA GLU A 13 14.59 -13.67 -20.85
C GLU A 13 13.45 -13.40 -19.87
N LEU A 14 13.26 -12.11 -19.57
CA LEU A 14 12.07 -11.66 -18.84
C LEU A 14 10.87 -11.93 -19.75
N SER A 15 9.92 -12.73 -19.29
CA SER A 15 8.69 -12.93 -20.06
C SER A 15 7.98 -11.58 -20.25
N SER A 16 7.42 -11.36 -21.43
CA SER A 16 6.69 -10.13 -21.75
C SER A 16 5.58 -9.83 -20.72
N GLY A 17 5.00 -10.87 -20.11
CA GLY A 17 4.00 -10.74 -19.06
C GLY A 17 4.56 -10.13 -17.77
N VAL A 18 5.74 -10.57 -17.31
CA VAL A 18 6.41 -10.00 -16.12
C VAL A 18 6.74 -8.52 -16.34
N ILE A 19 7.32 -8.19 -17.49
CA ILE A 19 7.66 -6.79 -17.83
C ILE A 19 6.39 -5.92 -17.78
N SER A 20 5.32 -6.36 -18.41
CA SER A 20 4.06 -5.61 -18.48
C SER A 20 3.44 -5.37 -17.11
N LEU A 21 3.41 -6.38 -16.23
CA LEU A 21 2.92 -6.23 -14.85
C LEU A 21 3.75 -5.23 -14.06
N TYR A 22 5.08 -5.32 -14.17
CA TYR A 22 5.97 -4.39 -13.49
C TYR A 22 5.86 -2.96 -14.02
N MET A 23 5.75 -2.76 -15.33
CA MET A 23 5.53 -1.43 -15.92
C MET A 23 4.22 -0.82 -15.40
N ASN A 24 3.13 -1.58 -15.39
CA ASN A 24 1.89 -1.11 -14.79
C ASN A 24 2.10 -0.72 -13.31
N ARG A 25 2.76 -1.61 -12.53
CA ARG A 25 3.04 -1.34 -11.12
C ARG A 25 3.84 -0.06 -10.91
N VAL A 26 4.91 0.14 -11.68
CA VAL A 26 5.76 1.35 -11.57
C VAL A 26 4.94 2.60 -11.89
N ILE A 27 4.14 2.60 -12.95
CA ILE A 27 3.29 3.74 -13.31
C ILE A 27 2.27 4.02 -12.21
N LEU A 28 1.58 3.01 -11.69
CA LEU A 28 0.65 3.17 -10.58
C LEU A 28 1.35 3.58 -9.28
N GLN A 29 2.58 3.13 -9.04
CA GLN A 29 3.38 3.54 -7.89
C GLN A 29 3.75 5.03 -7.98
N VAL A 30 4.08 5.53 -9.17
CA VAL A 30 4.29 6.96 -9.41
C VAL A 30 3.00 7.74 -9.14
N ALA A 31 1.91 7.36 -9.78
CA ALA A 31 0.62 8.03 -9.62
C ALA A 31 0.15 8.07 -8.15
N ASN A 32 0.14 6.91 -7.49
CA ASN A 32 -0.28 6.81 -6.09
C ASN A 32 0.74 7.47 -5.12
N GLY A 33 2.02 7.44 -5.44
CA GLY A 33 3.06 8.04 -4.61
C GLY A 33 3.01 9.57 -4.63
N MET A 34 2.65 10.20 -5.76
CA MET A 34 2.42 11.64 -5.86
C MET A 34 1.27 12.11 -4.97
N LEU A 35 0.26 11.27 -4.77
CA LEU A 35 -0.91 11.57 -3.93
C LEU A 35 -0.80 11.02 -2.51
N GLY A 36 0.04 10.02 -2.26
CA GLY A 36 0.03 9.23 -1.03
C GLY A 36 0.11 10.05 0.25
N LEU A 37 0.89 11.14 0.24
CA LEU A 37 1.00 12.08 1.36
C LEU A 37 -0.06 13.18 1.30
N PHE A 38 -0.54 13.54 0.12
CA PHE A 38 -1.34 14.74 -0.09
C PHE A 38 -2.84 14.47 -0.15
N LEU A 39 -3.27 13.24 -0.49
CA LEU A 39 -4.70 12.90 -0.54
C LEU A 39 -5.41 13.01 0.83
N PRO A 40 -4.85 12.51 1.95
CA PRO A 40 -5.45 12.73 3.26
C PRO A 40 -5.49 14.20 3.66
N VAL A 41 -4.47 14.98 3.24
CA VAL A 41 -4.41 16.43 3.46
C VAL A 41 -5.49 17.13 2.64
N PHE A 42 -5.69 16.77 1.37
CA PHE A 42 -6.78 17.28 0.55
C PHE A 42 -8.13 17.05 1.20
N LEU A 43 -8.43 15.82 1.61
CA LEU A 43 -9.68 15.50 2.29
C LEU A 43 -9.85 16.29 3.60
N TYR A 44 -8.77 16.46 4.36
CA TYR A 44 -8.77 17.24 5.59
C TYR A 44 -9.12 18.71 5.33
N LEU A 45 -8.58 19.30 4.27
CA LEU A 45 -8.87 20.69 3.88
C LEU A 45 -10.31 20.85 3.38
N VAL A 46 -10.78 19.96 2.50
CA VAL A 46 -12.14 20.05 1.93
C VAL A 46 -13.22 19.78 2.97
N TYR A 47 -12.91 19.00 4.00
CA TYR A 47 -13.80 18.76 5.14
C TYR A 47 -13.59 19.76 6.28
N ASP A 48 -13.24 21.02 5.96
CA ASP A 48 -13.07 22.13 6.93
C ASP A 48 -12.12 21.78 8.09
N LYS A 49 -11.05 21.08 7.80
CA LYS A 49 -10.05 20.59 8.78
C LYS A 49 -10.65 19.66 9.85
N ASN A 50 -11.75 19.00 9.54
CA ASN A 50 -12.36 18.02 10.42
C ASN A 50 -11.80 16.61 10.18
N ILE A 51 -10.93 16.17 11.10
CA ILE A 51 -10.26 14.86 11.02
C ILE A 51 -11.24 13.69 11.07
N TYR A 52 -12.40 13.84 11.71
CA TYR A 52 -13.39 12.77 11.83
C TYR A 52 -13.99 12.40 10.46
N TYR A 53 -14.28 13.38 9.59
CA TYR A 53 -14.77 13.10 8.24
C TYR A 53 -13.72 12.39 7.38
N VAL A 54 -12.43 12.73 7.54
CA VAL A 54 -11.34 12.00 6.88
C VAL A 54 -11.31 10.55 7.34
N ILE A 55 -11.39 10.31 8.65
CA ILE A 55 -11.40 8.95 9.21
C ILE A 55 -12.63 8.18 8.72
N TYR A 56 -13.81 8.78 8.71
CA TYR A 56 -15.03 8.16 8.18
C TYR A 56 -14.90 7.79 6.71
N TYR A 57 -14.31 8.66 5.90
CA TYR A 57 -14.06 8.37 4.49
C TYR A 57 -13.25 7.08 4.30
N PHE A 58 -12.12 6.97 4.97
CA PHE A 58 -11.27 5.78 4.87
C PHE A 58 -11.92 4.54 5.51
N LEU A 59 -12.58 4.70 6.65
CA LEU A 59 -13.29 3.61 7.36
C LEU A 59 -14.36 3.00 6.47
N ILE A 60 -15.26 3.82 5.90
CA ILE A 60 -16.32 3.36 5.00
C ILE A 60 -15.75 2.68 3.76
N GLY A 61 -14.69 3.26 3.16
CA GLY A 61 -14.04 2.68 2.00
C GLY A 61 -13.37 1.32 2.27
N TYR A 62 -12.77 1.11 3.45
CA TYR A 62 -12.22 -0.19 3.83
C TYR A 62 -13.28 -1.19 4.25
N LEU A 63 -14.34 -0.74 4.91
CA LEU A 63 -15.48 -1.57 5.27
C LEU A 63 -16.21 -2.10 4.01
N ALA A 64 -16.45 -1.23 3.04
CA ALA A 64 -17.03 -1.61 1.76
C ALA A 64 -16.14 -2.63 1.02
N TYR A 65 -14.83 -2.41 1.00
CA TYR A 65 -13.88 -3.35 0.39
C TYR A 65 -13.87 -4.70 1.12
N PHE A 66 -13.88 -4.72 2.46
CA PHE A 66 -13.93 -5.96 3.24
C PHE A 66 -15.09 -6.86 2.83
N PHE A 67 -16.28 -6.30 2.61
CA PHE A 67 -17.44 -7.07 2.18
C PHE A 67 -17.43 -7.41 0.70
N THR A 68 -16.86 -6.58 -0.17
CA THR A 68 -16.87 -6.81 -1.62
C THR A 68 -15.68 -7.65 -2.12
N CYS A 69 -14.63 -7.82 -1.33
CA CYS A 69 -13.43 -8.58 -1.71
C CYS A 69 -13.73 -10.01 -2.23
N PRO A 70 -14.57 -10.85 -1.56
CA PRO A 70 -14.93 -12.16 -2.07
C PRO A 70 -15.71 -12.12 -3.40
N ILE A 71 -16.48 -11.06 -3.63
CA ILE A 71 -17.22 -10.86 -4.89
C ILE A 71 -16.23 -10.62 -6.03
N GLY A 72 -15.20 -9.79 -5.79
CA GLY A 72 -14.11 -9.56 -6.75
C GLY A 72 -13.39 -10.83 -7.17
N ALA A 73 -13.08 -11.71 -6.21
CA ALA A 73 -12.48 -13.02 -6.49
C ALA A 73 -13.39 -13.91 -7.35
N LYS A 74 -14.70 -13.90 -7.11
CA LYS A 74 -15.66 -14.62 -7.95
C LYS A 74 -15.74 -14.08 -9.38
N VAL A 75 -15.70 -12.76 -9.54
CA VAL A 75 -15.66 -12.12 -10.87
C VAL A 75 -14.37 -12.50 -11.59
N MET A 76 -13.21 -12.40 -10.92
CA MET A 76 -11.91 -12.82 -11.43
C MET A 76 -11.95 -14.25 -11.99
N SER A 77 -12.52 -15.19 -11.24
CA SER A 77 -12.64 -16.57 -11.69
C SER A 77 -13.49 -16.75 -12.96
N ARG A 78 -14.42 -15.84 -13.24
CA ARG A 78 -15.30 -15.90 -14.41
C ARG A 78 -14.73 -15.27 -15.67
N ILE A 79 -14.05 -14.13 -15.53
CA ILE A 79 -13.60 -13.33 -16.68
C ILE A 79 -12.08 -13.35 -16.90
N ASN A 80 -11.30 -13.95 -16.04
CA ASN A 80 -9.84 -14.07 -15.92
C ASN A 80 -9.14 -12.87 -15.28
N LEU A 81 -7.88 -13.10 -14.83
CA LEU A 81 -7.03 -12.10 -14.15
C LEU A 81 -6.83 -10.83 -14.97
N LYS A 82 -6.39 -10.99 -16.23
CA LYS A 82 -6.11 -9.84 -17.12
C LYS A 82 -7.31 -8.92 -17.30
N ARG A 83 -8.48 -9.49 -17.62
CA ARG A 83 -9.69 -8.69 -17.86
C ARG A 83 -10.16 -8.00 -16.59
N THR A 84 -10.01 -8.65 -15.43
CA THR A 84 -10.37 -8.05 -14.13
C THR A 84 -9.46 -6.87 -13.81
N LEU A 85 -8.14 -6.98 -14.04
CA LEU A 85 -7.20 -5.88 -13.85
C LEU A 85 -7.46 -4.72 -14.82
N ILE A 86 -7.72 -5.01 -16.10
CA ILE A 86 -8.08 -3.98 -17.09
C ILE A 86 -9.35 -3.26 -16.66
N LEU A 87 -10.37 -3.99 -16.20
CA LEU A 87 -11.65 -3.43 -15.76
C LEU A 87 -11.49 -2.54 -14.50
N SER A 88 -10.49 -2.78 -13.68
CA SER A 88 -10.27 -1.99 -12.46
C SER A 88 -9.84 -0.53 -12.76
N ILE A 89 -9.04 -0.32 -13.80
CA ILE A 89 -8.41 0.99 -14.09
C ILE A 89 -9.44 2.11 -14.36
N PRO A 90 -10.48 1.91 -15.19
CA PRO A 90 -11.52 2.92 -15.38
C PRO A 90 -12.17 3.40 -14.07
N PHE A 91 -12.38 2.50 -13.11
CA PHE A 91 -12.96 2.88 -11.81
C PHE A 91 -11.96 3.71 -10.97
N LEU A 92 -10.67 3.45 -11.07
CA LEU A 92 -9.66 4.30 -10.43
C LEU A 92 -9.60 5.69 -11.08
N VAL A 93 -9.71 5.77 -12.39
CA VAL A 93 -9.81 7.04 -13.13
C VAL A 93 -11.05 7.82 -12.67
N LEU A 94 -12.23 7.19 -12.63
CA LEU A 94 -13.46 7.81 -12.16
C LEU A 94 -13.36 8.29 -10.71
N HIS A 95 -12.69 7.52 -9.85
CA HIS A 95 -12.41 7.92 -8.47
C HIS A 95 -11.64 9.26 -8.41
N TYR A 96 -10.57 9.43 -9.21
CA TYR A 96 -9.81 10.68 -9.23
C TYR A 96 -10.50 11.82 -9.99
N ILE A 97 -11.36 11.51 -10.96
CA ILE A 97 -12.27 12.49 -11.57
C ILE A 97 -13.24 13.05 -10.50
N CYS A 98 -13.73 12.21 -9.58
CA CYS A 98 -14.53 12.70 -8.47
C CYS A 98 -13.75 13.71 -7.61
N PHE A 99 -12.46 13.50 -7.36
CA PHE A 99 -11.65 14.45 -6.61
C PHE A 99 -11.35 15.73 -7.40
N TYR A 100 -11.22 15.66 -8.70
CA TYR A 100 -11.06 16.85 -9.54
C TYR A 100 -12.27 17.81 -9.43
N TYR A 101 -13.50 17.27 -9.33
CA TYR A 101 -14.74 18.02 -9.20
C TYR A 101 -15.27 18.11 -7.76
N PHE A 102 -14.50 17.72 -6.75
CA PHE A 102 -14.96 17.49 -5.38
C PHE A 102 -15.60 18.71 -4.74
N GLU A 103 -15.05 19.89 -4.98
CA GLU A 103 -15.52 21.16 -4.41
C GLU A 103 -16.88 21.60 -4.95
N SER A 104 -17.31 21.09 -6.11
CA SER A 104 -18.62 21.44 -6.68
C SER A 104 -19.79 20.84 -5.90
N ASN A 105 -19.63 19.64 -5.33
CA ASN A 105 -20.60 19.01 -4.43
C ASN A 105 -19.90 17.93 -3.58
N ILE A 106 -19.44 18.31 -2.40
CA ILE A 106 -18.67 17.47 -1.51
C ILE A 106 -19.37 16.14 -1.21
N LEU A 107 -20.66 16.17 -0.89
CA LEU A 107 -21.40 14.94 -0.52
C LEU A 107 -21.51 13.95 -1.67
N VAL A 108 -21.93 14.43 -2.85
CA VAL A 108 -22.11 13.60 -4.05
C VAL A 108 -20.79 12.97 -4.45
N PHE A 109 -19.71 13.78 -4.52
CA PHE A 109 -18.40 13.28 -4.94
C PHE A 109 -17.70 12.45 -3.86
N THR A 110 -17.99 12.65 -2.57
CA THR A 110 -17.56 11.72 -1.50
C THR A 110 -18.16 10.33 -1.73
N ILE A 111 -19.46 10.24 -1.92
CA ILE A 111 -20.16 8.96 -2.14
C ILE A 111 -19.68 8.31 -3.44
N ALA A 112 -19.65 9.06 -4.53
CA ALA A 112 -19.19 8.56 -5.84
C ALA A 112 -17.75 8.05 -5.80
N SER A 113 -16.84 8.80 -5.18
CA SER A 113 -15.43 8.40 -5.05
C SER A 113 -15.28 7.13 -4.22
N LEU A 114 -16.05 6.95 -3.15
CA LEU A 114 -16.05 5.73 -2.33
C LEU A 114 -16.56 4.51 -3.12
N VAL A 115 -17.63 4.68 -3.91
CA VAL A 115 -18.17 3.62 -4.77
C VAL A 115 -17.10 3.19 -5.80
N PHE A 116 -16.54 4.15 -6.55
CA PHE A 116 -15.55 3.84 -7.56
C PHE A 116 -14.26 3.24 -6.96
N LEU A 117 -13.79 3.75 -5.82
CA LEU A 117 -12.64 3.19 -5.11
C LEU A 117 -12.89 1.76 -4.64
N THR A 118 -14.09 1.47 -4.17
CA THR A 118 -14.48 0.12 -3.73
C THR A 118 -14.46 -0.86 -4.89
N VAL A 119 -15.05 -0.47 -6.04
CA VAL A 119 -15.06 -1.31 -7.24
C VAL A 119 -13.65 -1.49 -7.80
N TYR A 120 -12.83 -0.43 -7.82
CA TYR A 120 -11.42 -0.54 -8.17
C TYR A 120 -10.70 -1.57 -7.30
N ARG A 121 -10.78 -1.44 -5.97
CA ARG A 121 -10.11 -2.35 -5.02
C ARG A 121 -10.58 -3.79 -5.18
N MET A 122 -11.88 -3.98 -5.40
CA MET A 122 -12.50 -5.29 -5.63
C MET A 122 -11.91 -6.01 -6.85
N PHE A 123 -11.62 -5.27 -7.94
CA PHE A 123 -11.09 -5.84 -9.18
C PHE A 123 -9.57 -5.79 -9.31
N TYR A 124 -8.86 -5.08 -8.42
CA TYR A 124 -7.42 -4.89 -8.55
C TYR A 124 -6.61 -5.78 -7.60
N TRP A 125 -6.84 -5.73 -6.28
CA TRP A 125 -5.89 -6.29 -5.32
C TRP A 125 -5.78 -7.81 -5.35
N VAL A 126 -6.89 -8.54 -5.39
CA VAL A 126 -6.86 -10.01 -5.44
C VAL A 126 -6.21 -10.49 -6.73
N PRO A 127 -6.65 -10.07 -7.94
CA PRO A 127 -6.01 -10.48 -9.19
C PRO A 127 -4.54 -10.10 -9.26
N TYR A 128 -4.17 -8.92 -8.75
CA TYR A 128 -2.79 -8.45 -8.77
C TYR A 128 -1.84 -9.35 -7.96
N HIS A 129 -2.24 -9.74 -6.75
CA HIS A 129 -1.40 -10.61 -5.91
C HIS A 129 -1.33 -12.05 -6.42
N THR A 130 -2.39 -12.53 -7.04
CA THR A 130 -2.44 -13.87 -7.65
C THR A 130 -1.55 -13.94 -8.91
N ASP A 131 -1.67 -12.96 -9.80
CA ASP A 131 -0.93 -12.89 -11.06
C ASP A 131 0.59 -12.81 -10.82
N PHE A 132 1.00 -12.06 -9.79
CA PHE A 132 2.40 -11.95 -9.40
C PHE A 132 3.04 -13.28 -9.01
N ALA A 133 2.28 -14.20 -8.41
CA ALA A 133 2.77 -15.51 -8.01
C ALA A 133 3.00 -16.44 -9.24
N GLU A 134 2.21 -16.29 -10.30
CA GLU A 134 2.24 -17.14 -11.49
C GLU A 134 3.34 -16.79 -12.51
N PHE A 135 3.54 -15.48 -12.79
CA PHE A 135 4.43 -15.04 -13.87
C PHE A 135 5.93 -15.10 -13.56
N THR A 136 6.33 -15.34 -12.31
CA THR A 136 7.75 -15.34 -11.94
C THR A 136 8.36 -16.74 -12.07
N ASP A 137 9.44 -16.89 -12.88
CA ASP A 137 10.19 -18.15 -13.01
C ASP A 137 10.85 -18.54 -11.68
N ARG A 138 10.61 -19.77 -11.20
CA ARG A 138 11.15 -20.29 -9.93
C ARG A 138 12.68 -20.18 -9.82
N ARG A 139 13.41 -20.29 -10.92
CA ARG A 139 14.89 -20.37 -10.95
C ARG A 139 15.56 -19.00 -10.90
N ASN A 140 14.97 -17.97 -11.53
CA ASN A 140 15.54 -16.61 -11.66
C ASN A 140 14.68 -15.53 -10.99
N ARG A 141 13.58 -15.93 -10.35
CA ARG A 141 12.58 -15.03 -9.73
C ARG A 141 13.19 -13.93 -8.88
N GLY A 142 14.14 -14.29 -8.00
CA GLY A 142 14.75 -13.31 -7.10
C GLY A 142 15.54 -12.22 -7.83
N LYS A 143 16.31 -12.56 -8.87
CA LYS A 143 17.10 -11.58 -9.63
C LYS A 143 16.22 -10.62 -10.45
N GLN A 144 15.18 -11.17 -11.10
CA GLN A 144 14.24 -10.40 -11.90
C GLN A 144 13.44 -9.42 -11.04
N ILE A 145 12.91 -9.89 -9.91
CA ILE A 145 12.19 -9.06 -8.95
C ILE A 145 13.10 -7.96 -8.39
N SER A 146 14.32 -8.30 -7.99
CA SER A 146 15.25 -7.32 -7.41
C SER A 146 15.63 -6.21 -8.39
N PHE A 147 15.86 -6.54 -9.66
CA PHE A 147 16.19 -5.55 -10.69
C PHE A 147 15.04 -4.57 -10.94
N LEU A 148 13.82 -5.09 -11.09
CA LEU A 148 12.64 -4.27 -11.33
C LEU A 148 12.25 -3.46 -10.08
N ALA A 149 12.41 -4.04 -8.89
CA ALA A 149 12.23 -3.33 -7.64
C ALA A 149 13.24 -2.18 -7.47
N ALA A 150 14.48 -2.36 -7.90
CA ALA A 150 15.50 -1.30 -7.86
C ALA A 150 15.10 -0.11 -8.76
N ILE A 151 14.61 -0.38 -9.98
CA ILE A 151 14.10 0.67 -10.88
C ILE A 151 12.91 1.40 -10.24
N ALA A 152 11.93 0.66 -9.71
CA ALA A 152 10.77 1.24 -9.04
C ALA A 152 11.18 2.10 -7.84
N SER A 153 12.18 1.67 -7.08
CA SER A 153 12.71 2.41 -5.94
C SER A 153 13.38 3.73 -6.38
N LEU A 154 14.19 3.71 -7.42
CA LEU A 154 14.83 4.92 -7.95
C LEU A 154 13.81 5.95 -8.42
N VAL A 155 12.78 5.51 -9.13
CA VAL A 155 11.67 6.38 -9.54
C VAL A 155 10.94 6.96 -8.33
N SER A 156 10.75 6.16 -7.27
CA SER A 156 10.05 6.58 -6.04
C SER A 156 10.73 7.72 -5.29
N ILE A 157 12.02 7.99 -5.51
CA ILE A 157 12.72 9.13 -4.90
C ILE A 157 12.13 10.46 -5.39
N ALA A 158 11.88 10.58 -6.67
CA ALA A 158 11.39 11.84 -7.27
C ALA A 158 9.89 12.08 -7.04
N VAL A 159 9.14 11.04 -6.70
CA VAL A 159 7.67 11.07 -6.70
C VAL A 159 7.07 12.00 -5.63
N PRO A 160 7.48 11.96 -4.33
CA PRO A 160 6.97 12.89 -3.34
C PRO A 160 7.36 14.34 -3.63
N PHE A 161 8.57 14.56 -4.16
CA PHE A 161 9.02 15.88 -4.59
C PHE A 161 8.12 16.41 -5.71
N ALA A 162 7.85 15.61 -6.76
CA ALA A 162 7.01 16.01 -7.87
C ALA A 162 5.58 16.37 -7.41
N GLY A 163 4.98 15.57 -6.51
CA GLY A 163 3.69 15.89 -5.92
C GLY A 163 3.69 17.19 -5.13
N GLY A 164 4.69 17.38 -4.24
CA GLY A 164 4.87 18.61 -3.47
C GLY A 164 5.12 19.83 -4.33
N PHE A 165 5.95 19.71 -5.39
CA PHE A 165 6.22 20.79 -6.35
C PHE A 165 4.95 21.21 -7.11
N ILE A 166 4.15 20.25 -7.59
CA ILE A 166 2.89 20.56 -8.29
C ILE A 166 1.92 21.29 -7.36
N LEU A 167 1.83 20.90 -6.09
CA LEU A 167 0.95 21.57 -5.14
C LEU A 167 1.45 22.94 -4.71
N ASP A 168 2.75 23.16 -4.69
CA ASP A 168 3.38 24.44 -4.36
C ASP A 168 3.21 25.47 -5.49
N GLN A 169 3.34 25.04 -6.75
CA GLN A 169 3.27 25.92 -7.92
C GLN A 169 1.87 26.03 -8.53
N PHE A 170 1.02 25.05 -8.31
CA PHE A 170 -0.34 24.95 -8.87
C PHE A 170 -1.35 24.64 -7.77
N ASN A 171 -2.15 23.59 -7.96
CA ASN A 171 -3.23 23.20 -7.06
C ASN A 171 -3.49 21.67 -7.10
N PHE A 172 -4.45 21.21 -6.28
CA PHE A 172 -4.85 19.81 -6.24
C PHE A 172 -5.48 19.34 -7.56
N GLN A 173 -6.21 20.18 -8.29
CA GLN A 173 -6.84 19.82 -9.55
C GLN A 173 -5.79 19.43 -10.61
N ILE A 174 -4.68 20.17 -10.72
CA ILE A 174 -3.57 19.81 -11.62
C ILE A 174 -2.90 18.52 -11.17
N LEU A 175 -2.71 18.31 -9.88
CA LEU A 175 -2.16 17.05 -9.36
C LEU A 175 -3.06 15.86 -9.69
N PHE A 176 -4.39 15.98 -9.51
CA PHE A 176 -5.34 14.94 -9.89
C PHE A 176 -5.31 14.67 -11.40
N LEU A 177 -5.24 15.72 -12.23
CA LEU A 177 -5.15 15.57 -13.70
C LEU A 177 -3.91 14.77 -14.12
N VAL A 178 -2.73 15.09 -13.56
CA VAL A 178 -1.49 14.35 -13.81
C VAL A 178 -1.64 12.88 -13.40
N VAL A 179 -2.22 12.64 -12.25
CA VAL A 179 -2.46 11.27 -11.73
C VAL A 179 -3.45 10.51 -12.62
N ILE A 180 -4.52 11.13 -13.08
CA ILE A 180 -5.50 10.53 -14.03
C ILE A 180 -4.80 10.11 -15.33
N ILE A 181 -3.94 10.97 -15.87
CA ILE A 181 -3.16 10.65 -17.08
C ILE A 181 -2.25 9.44 -16.83
N LEU A 182 -1.49 9.44 -15.74
CA LEU A 182 -0.60 8.33 -15.38
C LEU A 182 -1.36 7.01 -15.21
N ILE A 183 -2.50 7.04 -14.48
CA ILE A 183 -3.35 5.85 -14.28
C ILE A 183 -3.90 5.35 -15.62
N THR A 184 -4.32 6.24 -16.49
CA THR A 184 -4.80 5.85 -17.83
C THR A 184 -3.68 5.21 -18.65
N LEU A 185 -2.46 5.77 -18.62
CA LEU A 185 -1.29 5.18 -19.26
C LEU A 185 -0.92 3.80 -18.68
N SER A 186 -1.21 3.56 -17.40
CA SER A 186 -0.95 2.26 -16.76
C SER A 186 -1.78 1.11 -17.35
N LEU A 187 -2.82 1.41 -18.12
CA LEU A 187 -3.63 0.41 -18.82
C LEU A 187 -2.84 -0.24 -19.98
N ILE A 188 -1.95 0.50 -20.63
CA ILE A 188 -1.21 0.03 -21.82
C ILE A 188 -0.45 -1.28 -21.55
N PRO A 189 0.36 -1.40 -20.49
CA PRO A 189 1.05 -2.64 -20.18
C PRO A 189 0.10 -3.84 -20.01
N PHE A 190 -1.06 -3.67 -19.41
CA PHE A 190 -2.02 -4.77 -19.24
C PHE A 190 -2.56 -5.31 -20.56
N LEU A 191 -2.65 -4.50 -21.60
CA LEU A 191 -3.08 -4.96 -22.93
C LEU A 191 -2.10 -6.00 -23.51
N LEU A 192 -0.82 -5.92 -23.12
CA LEU A 192 0.26 -6.78 -23.61
C LEU A 192 0.42 -8.08 -22.78
N THR A 193 -0.25 -8.22 -21.62
CA THR A 193 -0.18 -9.43 -20.79
C THR A 193 -1.00 -10.58 -21.40
N ARG A 194 -0.64 -11.82 -21.03
CA ARG A 194 -1.43 -13.02 -21.40
C ARG A 194 -2.62 -13.18 -20.45
N ALA A 195 -3.69 -13.81 -20.95
CA ALA A 195 -4.83 -14.16 -20.11
C ALA A 195 -4.48 -15.38 -19.25
N VAL A 196 -4.66 -15.24 -17.93
CA VAL A 196 -4.51 -16.33 -16.96
C VAL A 196 -5.85 -16.56 -16.28
N TYR A 197 -6.25 -17.81 -16.14
CA TYR A 197 -7.50 -18.22 -15.50
C TYR A 197 -7.21 -18.89 -14.17
N GLU A 198 -7.76 -18.35 -13.12
CA GLU A 198 -7.68 -18.89 -11.77
C GLU A 198 -9.06 -19.18 -11.22
N LYS A 199 -9.17 -20.18 -10.37
CA LYS A 199 -10.45 -20.61 -9.79
C LYS A 199 -10.53 -20.25 -8.32
N TYR A 200 -11.48 -19.40 -7.98
CA TYR A 200 -11.85 -19.16 -6.59
C TYR A 200 -12.98 -20.09 -6.17
N SER A 201 -12.72 -21.02 -5.25
CA SER A 201 -13.64 -22.11 -4.91
C SER A 201 -14.64 -21.74 -3.81
N PHE A 202 -14.26 -20.87 -2.84
CA PHE A 202 -15.12 -20.59 -1.69
C PHE A 202 -16.41 -19.85 -2.08
N GLY A 203 -17.51 -20.22 -1.40
CA GLY A 203 -18.74 -19.43 -1.42
C GLY A 203 -18.57 -18.12 -0.66
N TYR A 204 -19.48 -17.14 -0.90
CA TYR A 204 -19.40 -15.83 -0.24
C TYR A 204 -19.38 -15.96 1.29
N PHE A 205 -20.40 -16.59 1.89
CA PHE A 205 -20.45 -16.80 3.34
C PHE A 205 -19.39 -17.76 3.87
N GLU A 206 -19.00 -18.73 3.06
CA GLU A 206 -17.93 -19.66 3.39
C GLU A 206 -16.60 -18.91 3.59
N THR A 207 -16.30 -17.90 2.78
CA THR A 207 -15.10 -17.08 2.92
C THR A 207 -15.02 -16.45 4.30
N PHE A 208 -16.12 -15.87 4.82
CA PHE A 208 -16.16 -15.31 6.17
C PHE A 208 -15.98 -16.38 7.24
N LYS A 209 -16.63 -17.55 7.08
CA LYS A 209 -16.46 -18.68 8.00
C LYS A 209 -15.00 -19.16 8.04
N LYS A 210 -14.32 -19.21 6.89
CA LYS A 210 -12.90 -19.57 6.79
C LYS A 210 -12.00 -18.49 7.41
N LEU A 211 -12.29 -17.20 7.19
CA LEU A 211 -11.54 -16.09 7.78
C LEU A 211 -11.49 -16.18 9.30
N PHE A 212 -12.62 -16.43 9.95
CA PHE A 212 -12.71 -16.51 11.41
C PHE A 212 -12.46 -17.90 11.98
N HIS A 213 -12.11 -18.88 11.14
CA HIS A 213 -11.82 -20.23 11.61
C HIS A 213 -10.55 -20.27 12.49
N LYS A 214 -10.52 -21.13 13.51
CA LYS A 214 -9.42 -21.25 14.49
C LYS A 214 -8.04 -21.43 13.82
N LYS A 215 -7.97 -22.17 12.70
CA LYS A 215 -6.72 -22.39 11.94
C LYS A 215 -6.12 -21.10 11.39
N ASN A 216 -6.95 -20.11 11.06
CA ASN A 216 -6.54 -18.86 10.43
C ASN A 216 -6.34 -17.69 11.42
N ARG A 217 -6.51 -17.91 12.74
CA ARG A 217 -6.41 -16.85 13.76
C ARG A 217 -5.08 -16.09 13.73
N ARG A 218 -3.96 -16.79 13.57
CA ARG A 218 -2.63 -16.16 13.51
C ARG A 218 -2.50 -15.28 12.28
N MET A 219 -2.95 -15.78 11.14
CA MET A 219 -3.01 -15.02 9.88
C MET A 219 -3.90 -13.78 10.04
N LEU A 220 -5.10 -13.94 10.58
CA LEU A 220 -6.05 -12.85 10.80
C LEU A 220 -5.45 -11.77 11.72
N LEU A 221 -4.81 -12.15 12.81
CA LEU A 221 -4.19 -11.21 13.76
C LEU A 221 -3.00 -10.49 13.13
N ALA A 222 -2.09 -11.20 12.46
CA ALA A 222 -0.88 -10.61 11.91
C ALA A 222 -1.18 -9.65 10.75
N TYR A 223 -2.01 -10.06 9.78
CA TYR A 223 -2.39 -9.17 8.68
C TYR A 223 -3.39 -8.10 9.10
N GLY A 224 -4.25 -8.39 10.07
CA GLY A 224 -5.09 -7.37 10.69
C GLY A 224 -4.26 -6.28 11.36
N ALA A 225 -3.23 -6.65 12.10
CA ALA A 225 -2.30 -5.71 12.72
C ALA A 225 -1.51 -4.89 11.67
N ASP A 226 -1.05 -5.54 10.59
CA ASP A 226 -0.39 -4.89 9.47
C ASP A 226 -1.31 -3.85 8.80
N GLY A 227 -2.56 -4.22 8.53
CA GLY A 227 -3.55 -3.30 7.98
C GLY A 227 -3.88 -2.14 8.92
N ALA A 228 -4.02 -2.43 10.20
CA ALA A 228 -4.36 -1.45 11.22
C ALA A 228 -3.27 -0.37 11.35
N GLU A 229 -2.00 -0.76 11.57
CA GLU A 229 -0.91 0.21 11.72
C GLU A 229 -0.68 1.02 10.45
N ASN A 230 -0.77 0.36 9.28
CA ASN A 230 -0.64 1.03 7.98
C ASN A 230 -1.67 2.15 7.81
N SER A 231 -2.91 1.98 8.32
CA SER A 231 -3.94 3.02 8.24
C SER A 231 -3.58 4.28 9.02
N VAL A 232 -2.90 4.15 10.17
CA VAL A 232 -2.39 5.32 10.91
C VAL A 232 -1.37 6.08 10.07
N GLY A 233 -0.46 5.34 9.43
CA GLY A 233 0.57 5.91 8.56
C GLY A 233 0.02 6.59 7.31
N VAL A 234 -1.02 6.00 6.71
CA VAL A 234 -1.61 6.53 5.47
C VAL A 234 -2.57 7.68 5.73
N VAL A 235 -3.31 7.67 6.85
CA VAL A 235 -4.37 8.67 7.10
C VAL A 235 -3.88 9.82 7.98
N LEU A 236 -3.31 9.52 9.14
CA LEU A 236 -3.01 10.56 10.14
C LEU A 236 -1.62 11.16 9.99
N TRP A 237 -0.60 10.35 9.69
CA TRP A 237 0.76 10.85 9.60
C TRP A 237 0.93 11.96 8.56
N PRO A 238 0.36 11.89 7.34
CA PRO A 238 0.45 12.97 6.36
C PRO A 238 -0.18 14.29 6.85
N ILE A 239 -1.34 14.23 7.50
CA ILE A 239 -2.03 15.40 8.04
C ILE A 239 -1.21 16.02 9.17
N PHE A 240 -0.65 15.20 10.07
CA PHE A 240 0.21 15.63 11.16
C PHE A 240 1.48 16.33 10.66
N VAL A 241 2.14 15.74 9.64
CA VAL A 241 3.30 16.37 8.98
C VAL A 241 2.93 17.69 8.32
N TRP A 242 1.78 17.76 7.64
CA TRP A 242 1.29 18.96 7.01
C TRP A 242 1.04 20.09 8.03
N GLN A 243 0.49 19.76 9.19
CA GLN A 243 0.28 20.73 10.28
C GLN A 243 1.60 21.25 10.85
N ILE A 244 2.59 20.37 11.12
CA ILE A 244 3.90 20.77 11.66
C ILE A 244 4.66 21.67 10.67
N LEU A 245 4.50 21.45 9.37
CA LEU A 245 5.19 22.18 8.32
C LEU A 245 4.39 23.37 7.77
N ASP A 246 3.33 23.80 8.48
CA ASP A 246 2.49 24.94 8.12
C ASP A 246 1.99 24.92 6.68
N GLY A 247 1.66 23.72 6.17
CA GLY A 247 1.12 23.56 4.82
C GLY A 247 2.13 23.68 3.68
N LYS A 248 3.43 23.71 3.93
CA LYS A 248 4.50 23.87 2.92
C LYS A 248 4.68 22.58 2.12
N TYR A 249 3.91 22.40 1.07
CA TYR A 249 3.87 21.16 0.25
C TYR A 249 5.23 20.78 -0.33
N LEU A 250 5.99 21.73 -0.85
CA LEU A 250 7.32 21.49 -1.41
C LEU A 250 8.28 20.94 -0.34
N VAL A 251 8.25 21.50 0.89
CA VAL A 251 9.09 21.04 2.00
C VAL A 251 8.72 19.60 2.39
N ILE A 252 7.42 19.27 2.44
CA ILE A 252 6.94 17.90 2.70
C ILE A 252 7.47 16.96 1.63
N GLY A 253 7.39 17.35 0.36
CA GLY A 253 7.89 16.58 -0.78
C GLY A 253 9.40 16.34 -0.71
N ILE A 254 10.20 17.38 -0.40
CA ILE A 254 11.67 17.28 -0.26
C ILE A 254 12.05 16.34 0.88
N ILE A 255 11.51 16.54 2.08
CA ILE A 255 11.81 15.69 3.25
C ILE A 255 11.47 14.24 2.91
N SER A 256 10.31 13.98 2.33
CA SER A 256 9.87 12.64 1.98
C SER A 256 10.76 11.99 0.93
N SER A 257 11.20 12.73 -0.09
CA SER A 257 12.12 12.24 -1.12
C SER A 257 13.49 11.87 -0.55
N VAL A 258 14.01 12.69 0.36
CA VAL A 258 15.29 12.39 1.04
C VAL A 258 15.15 11.15 1.95
N VAL A 259 14.04 11.00 2.66
CA VAL A 259 13.73 9.79 3.45
C VAL A 259 13.68 8.55 2.54
N VAL A 260 13.02 8.62 1.38
CA VAL A 260 12.98 7.51 0.40
C VAL A 260 14.38 7.18 -0.10
N LEU A 261 15.21 8.17 -0.45
CA LEU A 261 16.59 7.97 -0.87
C LEU A 261 17.41 7.23 0.20
N LEU A 262 17.36 7.70 1.45
CA LEU A 262 18.05 7.05 2.57
C LEU A 262 17.53 5.64 2.83
N THR A 263 16.21 5.44 2.70
CA THR A 263 15.58 4.11 2.83
C THR A 263 16.17 3.13 1.82
N ILE A 264 16.35 3.54 0.57
CA ILE A 264 16.95 2.70 -0.49
C ILE A 264 18.40 2.37 -0.17
N ILE A 265 19.19 3.35 0.26
CA ILE A 265 20.59 3.15 0.66
C ILE A 265 20.68 2.14 1.82
N ILE A 266 19.85 2.30 2.84
CA ILE A 266 19.78 1.38 3.98
C ILE A 266 19.37 -0.03 3.53
N GLN A 267 18.34 -0.13 2.67
CA GLN A 267 17.86 -1.41 2.16
C GLN A 267 18.92 -2.18 1.38
N LEU A 268 19.70 -1.50 0.53
CA LEU A 268 20.80 -2.09 -0.20
C LEU A 268 21.93 -2.57 0.73
N GLY A 269 22.23 -1.79 1.78
CA GLY A 269 23.21 -2.18 2.80
C GLY A 269 22.77 -3.37 3.66
N MET A 270 21.48 -3.44 3.98
CA MET A 270 20.90 -4.47 4.85
C MET A 270 20.68 -5.82 4.17
N GLY A 271 20.61 -5.89 2.85
CA GLY A 271 20.24 -7.12 2.12
C GLY A 271 21.09 -8.33 2.48
N LYS A 272 22.42 -8.17 2.60
CA LYS A 272 23.33 -9.25 2.99
C LYS A 272 23.14 -9.74 4.43
N TYR A 273 22.75 -8.85 5.33
CA TYR A 273 22.54 -9.18 6.75
C TYR A 273 21.22 -9.89 6.98
N THR A 274 20.17 -9.48 6.27
CA THR A 274 18.83 -10.10 6.40
C THR A 274 18.80 -11.54 5.93
N ASP A 275 19.59 -11.90 4.90
CA ASP A 275 19.64 -13.26 4.36
C ASP A 275 20.32 -14.28 5.31
N GLN A 276 21.18 -13.81 6.22
CA GLN A 276 21.91 -14.65 7.16
C GLN A 276 21.16 -14.89 8.49
N MET A 277 20.13 -14.10 8.78
CA MET A 277 19.40 -14.17 10.04
C MET A 277 18.18 -15.07 9.97
N ARG A 278 17.83 -15.71 11.10
CA ARG A 278 16.58 -16.47 11.22
C ARG A 278 15.38 -15.53 11.06
N LYS A 279 14.52 -15.73 10.06
CA LYS A 279 13.38 -14.86 9.70
C LYS A 279 12.51 -14.49 10.90
N LYS A 280 12.14 -15.46 11.76
CA LYS A 280 11.33 -15.19 12.95
C LYS A 280 12.02 -14.28 13.98
N LYS A 281 13.34 -14.42 14.18
CA LYS A 281 14.09 -13.56 15.09
C LYS A 281 14.15 -12.14 14.54
N LEU A 282 14.46 -12.03 13.25
CA LEU A 282 14.54 -10.73 12.57
C LEU A 282 13.17 -10.01 12.58
N MET A 283 12.08 -10.72 12.30
CA MET A 283 10.72 -10.17 12.37
C MET A 283 10.37 -9.67 13.77
N ARG A 284 10.70 -10.43 14.82
CA ARG A 284 10.44 -10.03 16.21
C ARG A 284 11.23 -8.78 16.60
N THR A 285 12.51 -8.72 16.29
CA THR A 285 13.32 -7.53 16.55
C THR A 285 12.80 -6.34 15.72
N GLY A 286 12.50 -6.58 14.44
CA GLY A 286 11.99 -5.56 13.53
C GLY A 286 10.67 -4.95 14.00
N SER A 287 9.73 -5.75 14.49
CA SER A 287 8.44 -5.22 14.97
C SER A 287 8.57 -4.40 16.27
N ILE A 288 9.54 -4.73 17.15
CA ILE A 288 9.84 -3.90 18.33
C ILE A 288 10.43 -2.56 17.87
N LEU A 289 11.42 -2.57 16.98
CA LEU A 289 12.00 -1.34 16.42
C LEU A 289 10.93 -0.50 15.71
N TYR A 290 10.02 -1.15 15.00
CA TYR A 290 8.92 -0.51 14.30
C TYR A 290 7.92 0.14 15.26
N ALA A 291 7.56 -0.54 16.36
CA ALA A 291 6.74 0.03 17.42
C ALA A 291 7.41 1.25 18.07
N VAL A 292 8.72 1.19 18.33
CA VAL A 292 9.50 2.35 18.82
C VAL A 292 9.44 3.50 17.81
N GLY A 293 9.49 3.22 16.50
CA GLY A 293 9.33 4.25 15.46
C GLY A 293 7.99 4.97 15.53
N TRP A 294 6.91 4.26 15.84
CA TRP A 294 5.60 4.88 16.07
C TRP A 294 5.58 5.74 17.35
N LEU A 295 6.23 5.29 18.42
CA LEU A 295 6.33 6.08 19.66
C LEU A 295 7.15 7.35 19.45
N ILE A 296 8.26 7.31 18.69
CA ILE A 296 9.07 8.49 18.35
C ILE A 296 8.21 9.53 17.62
N LYS A 297 7.34 9.12 16.69
CA LYS A 297 6.45 10.01 15.93
C LYS A 297 5.50 10.81 16.82
N THR A 298 5.17 10.33 18.02
CA THR A 298 4.32 11.02 18.98
C THR A 298 4.94 12.36 19.46
N PHE A 299 6.26 12.42 19.52
CA PHE A 299 6.98 13.57 20.09
C PHE A 299 7.55 14.51 19.02
N VAL A 300 7.20 14.33 17.76
CA VAL A 300 7.69 15.13 16.64
C VAL A 300 6.99 16.48 16.61
N THR A 301 7.76 17.58 16.58
CA THR A 301 7.26 18.95 16.53
C THR A 301 7.94 19.82 15.48
N THR A 302 9.00 19.34 14.83
CA THR A 302 9.77 20.10 13.82
C THR A 302 10.02 19.31 12.54
N GLY A 303 10.31 20.00 11.44
CA GLY A 303 10.65 19.36 10.16
C GLY A 303 11.89 18.45 10.24
N PHE A 304 12.90 18.84 11.03
CA PHE A 304 14.08 17.98 11.24
C PHE A 304 13.73 16.70 12.00
N GLN A 305 12.86 16.80 13.01
CA GLN A 305 12.37 15.62 13.74
C GLN A 305 11.49 14.73 12.86
N ILE A 306 10.69 15.28 11.94
CA ILE A 306 9.95 14.51 10.91
C ILE A 306 10.93 13.69 10.10
N PHE A 307 12.01 14.30 9.62
CA PHE A 307 13.03 13.62 8.83
C PHE A 307 13.68 12.46 9.60
N ILE A 308 14.14 12.69 10.83
CA ILE A 308 14.77 11.67 11.67
C ILE A 308 13.79 10.53 12.00
N ALA A 309 12.59 10.86 12.46
CA ALA A 309 11.56 9.89 12.84
C ALA A 309 11.14 9.02 11.63
N SER A 310 10.96 9.64 10.45
CA SER A 310 10.59 8.92 9.22
C SER A 310 11.73 8.02 8.73
N THR A 311 12.99 8.48 8.80
CA THR A 311 14.16 7.68 8.42
C THR A 311 14.34 6.48 9.34
N TYR A 312 14.22 6.68 10.68
CA TYR A 312 14.25 5.59 11.64
C TYR A 312 13.11 4.58 11.39
N HIS A 313 11.89 5.09 11.19
CA HIS A 313 10.72 4.25 10.93
C HIS A 313 10.88 3.44 9.63
N SER A 314 11.45 4.03 8.57
CA SER A 314 11.77 3.33 7.33
C SER A 314 12.80 2.22 7.52
N PHE A 315 13.85 2.48 8.32
CA PHE A 315 14.82 1.44 8.71
C PHE A 315 14.13 0.27 9.42
N ALA A 316 13.34 0.57 10.44
CA ALA A 316 12.60 -0.43 11.20
C ALA A 316 11.62 -1.23 10.30
N THR A 317 10.99 -0.54 9.33
CA THR A 317 10.14 -1.16 8.31
C THR A 317 10.89 -2.20 7.49
N ILE A 318 12.10 -1.90 7.02
CA ILE A 318 12.92 -2.85 6.25
C ILE A 318 13.20 -4.11 7.08
N VAL A 319 13.63 -3.93 8.35
CA VAL A 319 13.94 -5.05 9.26
C VAL A 319 12.72 -5.93 9.52
N MET A 320 11.54 -5.36 9.62
CA MET A 320 10.27 -6.07 9.90
C MET A 320 9.65 -6.67 8.62
N ARG A 321 9.53 -5.89 7.55
CA ARG A 321 8.83 -6.28 6.31
C ARG A 321 9.54 -7.38 5.53
N THR A 322 10.86 -7.34 5.42
CA THR A 322 11.62 -8.34 4.65
C THR A 322 11.32 -9.79 5.09
N PRO A 323 11.43 -10.15 6.39
CA PRO A 323 11.07 -11.48 6.86
C PRO A 323 9.56 -11.74 6.85
N PHE A 324 8.72 -10.71 7.08
CA PHE A 324 7.26 -10.84 7.06
C PHE A 324 6.75 -11.23 5.67
N ASP A 325 7.18 -10.54 4.63
CA ASP A 325 6.81 -10.84 3.24
C ASP A 325 7.34 -12.21 2.79
N ALA A 326 8.56 -12.57 3.20
CA ALA A 326 9.11 -13.89 2.91
C ALA A 326 8.28 -15.02 3.56
N LEU A 327 7.88 -14.87 4.83
CA LEU A 327 7.02 -15.84 5.53
C LEU A 327 5.62 -15.89 4.92
N MET A 328 5.10 -14.76 4.45
CA MET A 328 3.82 -14.68 3.74
C MET A 328 3.83 -15.54 2.47
N TYR A 329 4.84 -15.37 1.62
CA TYR A 329 4.96 -16.15 0.38
C TYR A 329 5.21 -17.64 0.64
N GLU A 330 5.98 -17.99 1.68
CA GLU A 330 6.16 -19.39 2.10
C GLU A 330 4.81 -20.02 2.49
N LYS A 331 4.03 -19.35 3.33
CA LYS A 331 2.71 -19.86 3.75
C LYS A 331 1.68 -19.92 2.62
N ALA A 332 1.73 -18.98 1.69
CA ALA A 332 0.88 -19.03 0.50
C ALA A 332 1.26 -20.23 -0.40
N ALA A 333 2.56 -20.47 -0.59
CA ALA A 333 3.06 -21.61 -1.37
C ALA A 333 2.77 -22.97 -0.72
N ASP A 334 2.87 -23.07 0.62
CA ASP A 334 2.54 -24.28 1.39
C ASP A 334 1.04 -24.64 1.32
N SER A 335 0.20 -23.68 0.98
CA SER A 335 -1.26 -23.89 0.81
C SER A 335 -1.63 -24.58 -0.52
N GLY A 336 -0.66 -24.83 -1.42
CA GLY A 336 -0.85 -25.54 -2.68
C GLY A 336 -1.72 -24.76 -3.67
N HIS A 337 -2.75 -25.43 -4.25
CA HIS A 337 -3.68 -24.81 -5.21
C HIS A 337 -4.61 -23.73 -4.62
N TYR A 338 -4.43 -23.35 -3.35
CA TYR A 338 -5.28 -22.37 -2.65
C TYR A 338 -4.64 -20.97 -2.54
N VAL A 339 -3.75 -20.59 -3.45
CA VAL A 339 -3.10 -19.26 -3.42
C VAL A 339 -4.14 -18.14 -3.48
N ASP A 340 -5.18 -18.33 -4.29
CA ASP A 340 -6.24 -17.34 -4.48
C ASP A 340 -7.10 -17.17 -3.23
N GLU A 341 -7.49 -18.28 -2.62
CA GLU A 341 -8.27 -18.28 -1.38
C GLU A 341 -7.49 -17.67 -0.23
N TYR A 342 -6.20 -17.99 -0.11
CA TYR A 342 -5.33 -17.37 0.90
C TYR A 342 -5.20 -15.87 0.68
N THR A 343 -5.04 -15.43 -0.56
CA THR A 343 -4.95 -14.00 -0.93
C THR A 343 -6.23 -13.25 -0.54
N VAL A 344 -7.40 -13.82 -0.80
CA VAL A 344 -8.68 -13.21 -0.41
C VAL A 344 -8.79 -13.09 1.12
N LEU A 345 -8.47 -14.17 1.85
CA LEU A 345 -8.51 -14.13 3.31
C LEU A 345 -7.54 -13.12 3.89
N ARG A 346 -6.35 -12.98 3.30
CA ARG A 346 -5.34 -11.98 3.66
C ARG A 346 -5.86 -10.55 3.44
N GLU A 347 -6.39 -10.25 2.24
CA GLU A 347 -6.93 -8.93 1.93
C GLU A 347 -8.09 -8.55 2.85
N MET A 348 -8.96 -9.51 3.18
CA MET A 348 -10.03 -9.30 4.16
C MET A 348 -9.48 -9.07 5.57
N ALA A 349 -8.44 -9.79 6.00
CA ALA A 349 -7.81 -9.59 7.30
C ALA A 349 -7.20 -8.19 7.42
N ILE A 350 -6.48 -7.73 6.38
CA ILE A 350 -5.93 -6.37 6.29
C ILE A 350 -7.06 -5.33 6.35
N GLY A 351 -8.12 -5.53 5.57
CA GLY A 351 -9.29 -4.65 5.55
C GLY A 351 -9.98 -4.55 6.91
N LEU A 352 -10.18 -5.67 7.58
CA LEU A 352 -10.77 -5.72 8.93
C LEU A 352 -9.91 -4.98 9.95
N GLY A 353 -8.60 -5.19 9.94
CA GLY A 353 -7.68 -4.46 10.81
C GLY A 353 -7.74 -2.95 10.61
N ARG A 354 -7.82 -2.49 9.37
CA ARG A 354 -8.00 -1.06 9.01
C ARG A 354 -9.30 -0.51 9.57
N VAL A 355 -10.40 -1.23 9.43
CA VAL A 355 -11.71 -0.81 9.97
C VAL A 355 -11.67 -0.70 11.49
N ILE A 356 -11.13 -1.71 12.17
CA ILE A 356 -11.05 -1.74 13.64
C ILE A 356 -10.24 -0.55 14.15
N ILE A 357 -9.03 -0.32 13.61
CA ILE A 357 -8.17 0.76 14.10
C ILE A 357 -8.78 2.13 13.84
N LEU A 358 -9.37 2.36 12.66
CA LEU A 358 -10.03 3.64 12.35
C LEU A 358 -11.22 3.89 13.25
N GLY A 359 -11.99 2.86 13.60
CA GLY A 359 -13.05 2.96 14.59
C GLY A 359 -12.51 3.35 15.98
N PHE A 360 -11.41 2.73 16.43
CA PHE A 360 -10.75 3.11 17.69
C PHE A 360 -10.18 4.53 17.64
N MET A 361 -9.67 4.97 16.49
CA MET A 361 -9.15 6.35 16.35
C MET A 361 -10.22 7.41 16.56
N LEU A 362 -11.47 7.18 16.13
CA LEU A 362 -12.56 8.11 16.38
C LEU A 362 -12.72 8.38 17.89
N LEU A 363 -12.54 7.34 18.72
CA LEU A 363 -12.61 7.45 20.17
C LEU A 363 -11.34 8.11 20.73
N VAL A 364 -10.16 7.61 20.36
CA VAL A 364 -8.88 8.05 20.92
C VAL A 364 -8.61 9.53 20.63
N ILE A 365 -8.93 9.99 19.43
CA ILE A 365 -8.75 11.40 19.04
C ILE A 365 -9.69 12.33 19.81
N ALA A 366 -10.89 11.86 20.15
CA ALA A 366 -11.85 12.63 20.95
C ALA A 366 -11.31 12.92 22.38
N PHE A 367 -10.50 12.01 22.94
CA PHE A 367 -9.96 12.16 24.31
C PHE A 367 -8.61 12.88 24.36
N GLY A 368 -7.78 12.82 23.34
CA GLY A 368 -6.41 13.35 23.45
C GLY A 368 -5.75 13.76 22.13
N GLY A 369 -6.54 13.98 21.08
CA GLY A 369 -6.05 14.47 19.80
C GLY A 369 -5.31 13.43 18.96
N MET A 370 -4.84 13.83 17.78
CA MET A 370 -4.21 12.94 16.80
C MET A 370 -2.93 12.25 17.30
N GLY A 371 -2.19 12.89 18.22
CA GLY A 371 -0.94 12.32 18.73
C GLY A 371 -1.10 10.96 19.43
N LEU A 372 -2.26 10.71 20.06
CA LEU A 372 -2.53 9.42 20.72
C LEU A 372 -2.74 8.25 19.74
N ALA A 373 -2.96 8.51 18.47
CA ALA A 373 -3.07 7.46 17.45
C ALA A 373 -1.73 6.72 17.20
N PHE A 374 -0.60 7.39 17.39
CA PHE A 374 0.72 6.80 17.15
C PHE A 374 1.10 5.74 18.21
N PRO A 375 0.91 5.95 19.53
CA PRO A 375 1.04 4.88 20.52
C PRO A 375 0.11 3.69 20.26
N LEU A 376 -1.11 3.93 19.79
CA LEU A 376 -2.02 2.85 19.40
C LEU A 376 -1.45 2.03 18.23
N ALA A 377 -0.90 2.68 17.21
CA ALA A 377 -0.21 2.01 16.10
C ALA A 377 1.01 1.21 16.57
N ALA A 378 1.79 1.75 17.52
CA ALA A 378 2.91 1.06 18.13
C ALA A 378 2.46 -0.24 18.80
N LEU A 379 1.40 -0.19 19.59
CA LEU A 379 0.87 -1.35 20.30
C LEU A 379 0.37 -2.42 19.33
N VAL A 380 -0.38 -2.02 18.31
CA VAL A 380 -0.93 -2.94 17.30
C VAL A 380 0.16 -3.56 16.46
N SER A 381 1.22 -2.84 16.10
CA SER A 381 2.33 -3.35 15.29
C SER A 381 3.07 -4.53 15.92
N LEU A 382 3.02 -4.68 17.25
CA LEU A 382 3.60 -5.84 17.95
C LEU A 382 2.88 -7.16 17.63
N PHE A 383 1.60 -7.11 17.24
CA PHE A 383 0.85 -8.31 16.86
C PHE A 383 1.23 -8.87 15.47
N ILE A 384 1.98 -8.14 14.66
CA ILE A 384 2.55 -8.63 13.39
C ILE A 384 3.43 -9.87 13.64
N ASN A 385 4.04 -9.97 14.82
CA ASN A 385 4.88 -11.10 15.23
C ASN A 385 4.16 -12.45 15.38
N VAL A 386 2.85 -12.46 15.35
CA VAL A 386 2.05 -13.69 15.60
C VAL A 386 2.05 -14.61 14.36
N LEU A 387 2.49 -14.10 13.19
CA LEU A 387 2.54 -14.87 11.94
C LEU A 387 3.55 -16.02 12.03
#